data_de623f950757b7e8cfe450f642dc0e06
#
_entry.id   de623f950757b7e8cfe450f642dc0e06
#
_cell.length_a   1.000
_cell.length_b   1.000
_cell.length_c   1.000
_cell.angle_alpha   90.00
_cell.angle_beta   90.00
_cell.angle_gamma   90.00
#
_symmetry.space_group_name_H-M   'P 1'
#
loop_
_entity.id
_entity.type
_entity.pdbx_description
1 polymer ?
#
loop_
_entity_poly.entity_id
_entity_poly.type
_entity_poly.pdbx_seq_one_letter_code
_entity_poly.pdbx_strand_id
1 'polypeptide(L)'
;MRGGYAWHEVESARRYYPKPRYAVFDGCSLPFASKSFDLVFSNAVIEHIPGPERQQRFAEEVMRVGRSWFVTTPNYWYPLETHYHLPFIQFMPTPVQREYNRLLGSHIPKGAVQELGLLSARRLQRLFPTSRIAKVRVTMWPETLVAYHFDSARR
;
A
#
# COMPACT_ATOMS: atom_id res chain seq x y z
N MET A 1 -8.03 -9.10 -14.90
CA MET A 1 -7.46 -7.87 -15.51
C MET A 1 -8.53 -6.79 -15.46
N ARG A 2 -8.46 -5.85 -14.52
CA ARG A 2 -9.43 -4.74 -14.42
C ARG A 2 -8.77 -3.45 -14.91
N GLY A 3 -8.62 -3.34 -16.25
CA GLY A 3 -7.93 -2.22 -16.88
C GLY A 3 -8.69 -0.90 -16.92
N GLY A 4 -9.96 -0.83 -16.53
CA GLY A 4 -10.76 0.39 -16.60
C GLY A 4 -10.45 1.40 -15.50
N TYR A 5 -10.26 0.98 -14.28
CA TYR A 5 -10.04 1.87 -13.14
C TYR A 5 -8.70 2.62 -13.23
N ALA A 6 -7.63 1.90 -13.50
CA ALA A 6 -6.28 2.47 -13.54
C ALA A 6 -6.12 3.53 -14.65
N TRP A 7 -6.73 3.34 -15.82
CA TRP A 7 -6.69 4.33 -16.90
C TRP A 7 -7.47 5.59 -16.56
N HIS A 8 -8.65 5.48 -15.97
CA HIS A 8 -9.43 6.64 -15.53
C HIS A 8 -8.69 7.48 -14.48
N GLU A 9 -8.01 6.82 -13.54
CA GLU A 9 -7.16 7.49 -12.54
C GLU A 9 -5.98 8.20 -13.19
N VAL A 10 -5.33 7.57 -14.18
CA VAL A 10 -4.24 8.18 -14.95
C VAL A 10 -4.72 9.39 -15.74
N GLU A 11 -5.88 9.33 -16.39
CA GLU A 11 -6.47 10.48 -17.11
C GLU A 11 -6.78 11.62 -16.15
N SER A 12 -7.37 11.32 -15.01
CA SER A 12 -7.65 12.30 -13.98
C SER A 12 -6.35 12.94 -13.46
N ALA A 13 -5.35 12.14 -13.14
CA ALA A 13 -4.07 12.64 -12.66
C ALA A 13 -3.36 13.53 -13.70
N ARG A 14 -3.39 13.16 -14.98
CA ARG A 14 -2.82 13.97 -16.08
C ARG A 14 -3.47 15.34 -16.21
N ARG A 15 -4.76 15.43 -15.94
CA ARG A 15 -5.51 16.70 -16.00
C ARG A 15 -5.00 17.69 -14.96
N TYR A 16 -4.72 17.21 -13.75
CA TYR A 16 -4.26 18.06 -12.64
C TYR A 16 -2.73 18.23 -12.60
N TYR A 17 -1.98 17.20 -13.05
CA TYR A 17 -0.52 17.17 -13.00
C TYR A 17 0.04 16.74 -14.37
N PRO A 18 0.10 17.64 -15.37
CA PRO A 18 0.49 17.26 -16.75
C PRO A 18 1.96 16.94 -16.95
N LYS A 19 2.85 17.34 -16.02
CA LYS A 19 4.31 17.17 -16.17
C LYS A 19 4.82 15.75 -15.97
N PRO A 20 4.33 14.93 -14.98
CA PRO A 20 4.80 13.56 -14.81
C PRO A 20 4.44 12.67 -16.01
N ARG A 21 5.24 11.60 -16.20
CA ARG A 21 4.90 10.52 -17.12
C ARG A 21 4.04 9.51 -16.37
N TYR A 22 2.93 9.12 -16.99
CA TYR A 22 2.00 8.15 -16.42
C TYR A 22 1.96 6.89 -17.26
N ALA A 23 1.92 5.75 -16.62
CA ALA A 23 1.70 4.46 -17.24
C ALA A 23 1.03 3.50 -16.25
N VAL A 24 0.39 2.47 -16.74
CA VAL A 24 -0.28 1.44 -15.95
C VAL A 24 0.53 0.16 -16.03
N PHE A 25 0.91 -0.38 -14.89
CA PHE A 25 1.67 -1.61 -14.76
C PHE A 25 1.09 -2.52 -13.67
N ASP A 26 1.37 -3.83 -13.76
CA ASP A 26 1.26 -4.71 -12.61
C ASP A 26 2.49 -4.47 -11.70
N GLY A 27 2.25 -3.99 -10.49
CA GLY A 27 3.32 -3.76 -9.51
C GLY A 27 4.09 -5.01 -9.08
N CYS A 28 3.54 -6.21 -9.39
CA CYS A 28 4.21 -7.48 -9.15
C CYS A 28 5.07 -7.96 -10.34
N SER A 29 5.14 -7.19 -11.44
CA SER A 29 5.93 -7.49 -12.64
C SER A 29 6.19 -6.20 -13.41
N LEU A 30 7.15 -5.42 -12.93
CA LEU A 30 7.46 -4.10 -13.50
C LEU A 30 8.34 -4.24 -14.77
N PRO A 31 7.98 -3.59 -15.89
CA PRO A 31 8.71 -3.70 -17.16
C PRO A 31 9.95 -2.80 -17.19
N PHE A 32 10.71 -2.76 -16.12
CA PHE A 32 11.89 -1.93 -15.98
C PHE A 32 13.12 -2.77 -15.63
N ALA A 33 14.29 -2.34 -16.05
CA ALA A 33 15.55 -2.97 -15.68
C ALA A 33 15.84 -2.81 -14.17
N SER A 34 16.65 -3.72 -13.62
CA SER A 34 17.10 -3.61 -12.22
C SER A 34 17.87 -2.30 -12.01
N LYS A 35 17.60 -1.64 -10.86
CA LYS A 35 18.25 -0.38 -10.46
C LYS A 35 18.10 0.77 -11.47
N SER A 36 17.01 0.76 -12.25
CA SER A 36 16.72 1.81 -13.25
C SER A 36 16.17 3.10 -12.64
N PHE A 37 15.73 3.07 -11.37
CA PHE A 37 15.23 4.25 -10.67
C PHE A 37 16.10 4.57 -9.46
N ASP A 38 16.39 5.84 -9.24
CA ASP A 38 17.11 6.30 -8.04
C ASP A 38 16.26 6.14 -6.80
N LEU A 39 14.93 6.40 -6.90
CA LEU A 39 13.96 6.21 -5.82
C LEU A 39 12.66 5.63 -6.36
N VAL A 40 12.16 4.60 -5.69
CA VAL A 40 10.79 4.11 -5.84
C VAL A 40 9.96 4.58 -4.64
N PHE A 41 8.89 5.30 -4.92
CA PHE A 41 7.92 5.75 -3.91
C PHE A 41 6.60 5.02 -4.10
N SER A 42 6.11 4.38 -3.05
CA SER A 42 4.81 3.71 -3.03
C SER A 42 4.05 4.12 -1.77
N ASN A 43 2.88 4.70 -1.95
CA ASN A 43 2.07 5.19 -0.86
C ASN A 43 0.72 4.47 -0.81
N ALA A 44 0.49 3.70 0.25
CA ALA A 44 -0.76 2.98 0.49
C ALA A 44 -1.22 2.11 -0.71
N VAL A 45 -0.32 1.24 -1.20
CA VAL A 45 -0.57 0.35 -2.35
C VAL A 45 -0.50 -1.11 -1.96
N ILE A 46 0.51 -1.52 -1.18
CA ILE A 46 0.81 -2.92 -0.91
C ILE A 46 -0.33 -3.66 -0.19
N GLU A 47 -1.12 -2.97 0.62
CA GLU A 47 -2.29 -3.51 1.29
C GLU A 47 -3.43 -3.88 0.35
N HIS A 48 -3.49 -3.28 -0.83
CA HIS A 48 -4.48 -3.59 -1.87
C HIS A 48 -4.06 -4.76 -2.76
N ILE A 49 -2.84 -5.27 -2.59
CA ILE A 49 -2.34 -6.42 -3.34
C ILE A 49 -2.84 -7.71 -2.67
N PRO A 50 -3.65 -8.53 -3.36
CA PRO A 50 -4.25 -9.70 -2.75
C PRO A 50 -3.22 -10.81 -2.53
N GLY A 51 -3.23 -11.34 -1.33
CA GLY A 51 -2.45 -12.50 -0.96
C GLY A 51 -0.96 -12.25 -0.66
N PRO A 52 -0.41 -13.08 0.22
CA PRO A 52 0.94 -12.89 0.74
C PRO A 52 2.04 -13.04 -0.33
N GLU A 53 1.84 -13.91 -1.31
CA GLU A 53 2.79 -14.18 -2.39
C GLU A 53 2.91 -13.01 -3.35
N ARG A 54 1.78 -12.36 -3.68
CA ARG A 54 1.80 -11.19 -4.55
C ARG A 54 2.40 -9.98 -3.83
N GLN A 55 2.15 -9.82 -2.53
CA GLN A 55 2.82 -8.80 -1.72
C GLN A 55 4.34 -9.00 -1.69
N GLN A 56 4.79 -10.26 -1.62
CA GLN A 56 6.22 -10.59 -1.70
C GLN A 56 6.80 -10.18 -3.06
N ARG A 57 6.16 -10.56 -4.17
CA ARG A 57 6.59 -10.19 -5.53
C ARG A 57 6.64 -8.67 -5.71
N PHE A 58 5.64 -7.96 -5.21
CA PHE A 58 5.65 -6.49 -5.25
C PHE A 58 6.86 -5.90 -4.54
N ALA A 59 7.16 -6.38 -3.32
CA ALA A 59 8.32 -5.92 -2.57
C ALA A 59 9.64 -6.22 -3.29
N GLU A 60 9.77 -7.43 -3.86
CA GLU A 60 10.91 -7.83 -4.68
C GLU A 60 11.10 -6.92 -5.90
N GLU A 61 10.02 -6.59 -6.61
CA GLU A 61 10.05 -5.69 -7.76
C GLU A 61 10.45 -4.27 -7.37
N VAL A 62 9.89 -3.73 -6.27
CA VAL A 62 10.29 -2.42 -5.73
C VAL A 62 11.80 -2.38 -5.45
N MET A 63 12.32 -3.40 -4.76
CA MET A 63 13.74 -3.52 -4.44
C MET A 63 14.61 -3.80 -5.68
N ARG A 64 14.09 -4.51 -6.66
CA ARG A 64 14.80 -4.81 -7.90
C ARG A 64 14.99 -3.56 -8.75
N VAL A 65 13.92 -2.80 -9.00
CA VAL A 65 13.98 -1.65 -9.91
C VAL A 65 14.54 -0.39 -9.26
N GLY A 66 14.37 -0.23 -7.93
CA GLY A 66 14.85 0.93 -7.17
C GLY A 66 16.26 0.75 -6.62
N ARG A 67 17.06 1.83 -6.62
CA ARG A 67 18.28 1.95 -5.81
C ARG A 67 17.92 2.25 -4.36
N SER A 68 16.99 3.16 -4.20
CA SER A 68 16.34 3.51 -2.93
C SER A 68 14.84 3.30 -3.01
N TRP A 69 14.18 3.14 -1.88
CA TRP A 69 12.73 3.04 -1.85
C TRP A 69 12.14 3.61 -0.57
N PHE A 70 10.90 4.05 -0.70
CA PHE A 70 10.08 4.55 0.39
C PHE A 70 8.65 4.02 0.19
N VAL A 71 8.24 3.07 1.02
CA VAL A 71 6.95 2.38 0.91
C VAL A 71 6.16 2.60 2.18
N THR A 72 4.95 3.15 2.05
CA THR A 72 4.03 3.34 3.17
C THR A 72 2.87 2.37 3.10
N THR A 73 2.33 2.00 4.24
CA THR A 73 1.11 1.19 4.36
C THR A 73 0.44 1.44 5.72
N PRO A 74 -0.89 1.34 5.83
CA PRO A 74 -1.56 1.36 7.12
C PRO A 74 -1.08 0.24 8.04
N ASN A 75 -1.00 0.54 9.32
CA ASN A 75 -0.61 -0.45 10.32
C ASN A 75 -1.79 -1.34 10.71
N TYR A 76 -1.67 -2.64 10.50
CA TYR A 76 -2.68 -3.63 10.91
C TYR A 76 -3.16 -3.45 12.36
N TRP A 77 -2.26 -3.05 13.27
CA TRP A 77 -2.56 -2.89 14.69
C TRP A 77 -3.14 -1.52 15.07
N TYR A 78 -3.35 -0.64 14.09
CA TYR A 78 -4.00 0.64 14.36
C TYR A 78 -5.49 0.42 14.63
N PRO A 79 -6.05 0.94 15.75
CA PRO A 79 -7.41 0.61 16.15
C PRO A 79 -8.49 1.05 15.17
N LEU A 80 -8.28 2.17 14.46
CA LEU A 80 -9.22 2.70 13.47
C LEU A 80 -8.77 2.26 12.07
N GLU A 81 -9.57 1.43 11.40
CA GLU A 81 -9.27 1.05 10.03
C GLU A 81 -9.53 2.24 9.09
N THR A 82 -8.49 2.65 8.36
CA THR A 82 -8.46 3.94 7.64
C THR A 82 -9.31 3.96 6.37
N HIS A 83 -9.64 2.81 5.78
CA HIS A 83 -10.50 2.72 4.59
C HIS A 83 -11.98 2.72 4.96
N TYR A 84 -12.34 2.06 6.06
CA TYR A 84 -13.73 2.00 6.55
C TYR A 84 -14.08 3.17 7.48
N HIS A 85 -13.06 3.78 8.12
CA HIS A 85 -13.22 4.71 9.23
C HIS A 85 -14.03 4.11 10.39
N LEU A 86 -13.88 2.79 10.57
CA LEU A 86 -14.54 2.04 11.63
C LEU A 86 -13.50 1.43 12.57
N PRO A 87 -13.68 1.54 13.89
CA PRO A 87 -12.76 0.96 14.84
C PRO A 87 -12.82 -0.57 14.81
N PHE A 88 -11.66 -1.22 14.89
CA PHE A 88 -11.47 -2.66 15.06
C PHE A 88 -12.05 -3.56 13.97
N ILE A 89 -12.60 -3.03 12.87
CA ILE A 89 -13.26 -3.82 11.82
C ILE A 89 -12.31 -4.85 11.19
N GLN A 90 -11.04 -4.53 11.05
CA GLN A 90 -10.02 -5.40 10.45
C GLN A 90 -9.75 -6.68 11.26
N PHE A 91 -10.15 -6.71 12.53
CA PHE A 91 -10.00 -7.89 13.40
C PHE A 91 -11.23 -8.82 13.41
N MET A 92 -12.30 -8.42 12.74
CA MET A 92 -13.56 -9.13 12.74
C MET A 92 -13.62 -10.13 11.57
N PRO A 93 -14.35 -11.26 11.70
CA PRO A 93 -14.67 -12.12 10.56
C PRO A 93 -15.46 -11.39 9.47
N THR A 94 -15.26 -11.75 8.21
CA THR A 94 -15.88 -11.09 7.05
C THR A 94 -17.40 -10.89 7.15
N PRO A 95 -18.23 -11.86 7.63
CA PRO A 95 -19.66 -11.63 7.80
C PRO A 95 -19.96 -10.50 8.79
N VAL A 96 -19.21 -10.41 9.88
CA VAL A 96 -19.34 -9.36 10.89
C VAL A 96 -18.88 -8.00 10.34
N GLN A 97 -17.76 -7.97 9.58
CA GLN A 97 -17.32 -6.75 8.90
C GLN A 97 -18.41 -6.19 7.98
N ARG A 98 -19.07 -7.07 7.21
CA ARG A 98 -20.15 -6.69 6.30
C ARG A 98 -21.31 -6.04 7.04
N GLU A 99 -21.77 -6.66 8.11
CA GLU A 99 -22.87 -6.13 8.89
C GLU A 99 -22.49 -4.85 9.63
N TYR A 100 -21.30 -4.79 10.19
CA TYR A 100 -20.77 -3.61 10.87
C TYR A 100 -20.65 -2.43 9.90
N ASN A 101 -20.11 -2.64 8.69
CA ASN A 101 -20.07 -1.61 7.66
C ASN A 101 -21.49 -1.22 7.16
N ARG A 102 -22.43 -2.17 7.09
CA ARG A 102 -23.80 -1.88 6.70
C ARG A 102 -24.50 -0.94 7.68
N LEU A 103 -24.25 -1.12 8.97
CA LEU A 103 -24.90 -0.35 10.03
C LEU A 103 -24.24 1.02 10.25
N LEU A 104 -22.92 1.06 10.31
CA LEU A 104 -22.16 2.22 10.77
C LEU A 104 -21.19 2.80 9.71
N GLY A 105 -20.97 2.10 8.61
CA GLY A 105 -20.03 2.53 7.57
C GLY A 105 -20.54 3.72 6.77
N SER A 106 -19.62 4.62 6.42
CA SER A 106 -19.92 5.84 5.64
C SER A 106 -19.00 6.02 4.42
N HIS A 107 -17.84 5.38 4.37
CA HIS A 107 -16.80 5.61 3.35
C HIS A 107 -16.75 4.50 2.28
N ILE A 108 -17.08 3.26 2.65
CA ILE A 108 -17.22 2.16 1.70
C ILE A 108 -18.71 1.87 1.50
N PRO A 109 -19.14 1.46 0.31
CA PRO A 109 -20.55 1.14 0.07
C PRO A 109 -21.09 0.18 1.12
N LYS A 110 -22.28 0.46 1.66
CA LYS A 110 -22.90 -0.30 2.77
C LYS A 110 -22.96 -1.79 2.45
N GLY A 111 -22.45 -2.60 3.36
CA GLY A 111 -22.39 -4.06 3.20
C GLY A 111 -21.28 -4.57 2.27
N ALA A 112 -20.49 -3.69 1.66
CA ALA A 112 -19.29 -4.11 0.94
C ALA A 112 -18.16 -4.46 1.93
N VAL A 113 -17.31 -5.40 1.54
CA VAL A 113 -16.08 -5.74 2.26
C VAL A 113 -14.93 -5.62 1.29
N GLN A 114 -13.95 -4.83 1.65
CA GLN A 114 -12.71 -4.69 0.91
C GLN A 114 -11.69 -5.67 1.48
N GLU A 115 -11.20 -6.59 0.64
CA GLU A 115 -10.12 -7.48 1.01
C GLU A 115 -8.80 -6.71 1.05
N LEU A 116 -8.38 -6.32 2.24
CA LEU A 116 -7.14 -5.61 2.49
C LEU A 116 -6.10 -6.56 3.10
N GLY A 117 -4.95 -6.63 2.47
CA GLY A 117 -3.78 -7.33 2.99
C GLY A 117 -2.97 -6.46 3.95
N LEU A 118 -3.59 -5.96 5.02
CA LEU A 118 -2.94 -5.08 5.99
C LEU A 118 -1.69 -5.73 6.61
N LEU A 119 -0.66 -4.92 6.83
CA LEU A 119 0.63 -5.39 7.28
C LEU A 119 0.95 -4.93 8.71
N SER A 120 1.52 -5.85 9.50
CA SER A 120 2.22 -5.49 10.73
C SER A 120 3.67 -5.07 10.42
N ALA A 121 4.31 -4.32 11.33
CA ALA A 121 5.70 -3.93 11.17
C ALA A 121 6.64 -5.13 10.98
N ARG A 122 6.40 -6.26 11.69
CA ARG A 122 7.17 -7.49 11.54
C ARG A 122 7.03 -8.08 10.13
N ARG A 123 5.80 -8.07 9.56
CA ARG A 123 5.59 -8.57 8.21
C ARG A 123 6.20 -7.65 7.18
N LEU A 124 6.05 -6.34 7.32
CA LEU A 124 6.67 -5.35 6.44
C LEU A 124 8.22 -5.49 6.44
N GLN A 125 8.84 -5.72 7.61
CA GLN A 125 10.27 -5.99 7.70
C GLN A 125 10.70 -7.26 6.96
N ARG A 126 9.87 -8.32 6.95
CA ARG A 126 10.16 -9.54 6.19
C ARG A 126 10.09 -9.32 4.68
N LEU A 127 9.13 -8.50 4.22
CA LEU A 127 8.97 -8.15 2.81
C LEU A 127 10.13 -7.26 2.33
N PHE A 128 10.62 -6.37 3.17
CA PHE A 128 11.71 -5.45 2.88
C PHE A 128 12.87 -5.65 3.87
N PRO A 129 13.64 -6.75 3.76
CA PRO A 129 14.61 -7.15 4.80
C PRO A 129 15.75 -6.14 5.00
N THR A 130 16.15 -5.43 3.95
CA THR A 130 17.22 -4.41 3.99
C THR A 130 16.74 -3.01 4.37
N SER A 131 15.45 -2.85 4.64
CA SER A 131 14.84 -1.56 5.00
C SER A 131 14.92 -1.29 6.50
N ARG A 132 14.91 -0.01 6.84
CA ARG A 132 14.48 0.45 8.17
C ARG A 132 12.96 0.59 8.18
N ILE A 133 12.33 0.20 9.29
CA ILE A 133 10.88 0.36 9.48
C ILE A 133 10.65 1.50 10.46
N ALA A 134 10.05 2.58 9.96
CA ALA A 134 9.54 3.67 10.77
C ALA A 134 8.05 3.47 11.07
N LYS A 135 7.62 3.95 12.23
CA LYS A 135 6.22 3.98 12.67
C LYS A 135 5.80 5.43 12.81
N VAL A 136 4.94 5.88 11.91
CA VAL A 136 4.41 7.25 11.95
C VAL A 136 3.18 7.27 12.85
N ARG A 137 3.16 8.22 13.77
CA ARG A 137 2.08 8.43 14.73
C ARG A 137 1.40 9.74 14.43
N VAL A 138 0.10 9.70 14.19
CA VAL A 138 -0.77 10.88 14.15
C VAL A 138 -1.47 11.04 15.50
N THR A 139 -1.70 9.91 16.17
CA THR A 139 -2.24 9.80 17.51
C THR A 139 -1.24 9.11 18.44
N MET A 140 -1.69 8.67 19.60
CA MET A 140 -0.89 7.86 20.54
C MET A 140 -0.45 6.52 19.92
N TRP A 141 -1.19 5.99 18.94
CA TRP A 141 -0.91 4.72 18.26
C TRP A 141 -0.27 4.95 16.89
N PRO A 142 0.69 4.11 16.47
CA PRO A 142 1.27 4.21 15.13
C PRO A 142 0.23 3.79 14.09
N GLU A 143 -0.17 4.76 13.25
CA GLU A 143 -1.15 4.60 12.18
C GLU A 143 -0.52 4.04 10.91
N THR A 144 0.61 4.62 10.50
CA THR A 144 1.29 4.28 9.25
C THR A 144 2.64 3.64 9.52
N LEU A 145 2.95 2.60 8.77
CA LEU A 145 4.26 1.97 8.70
C LEU A 145 4.98 2.44 7.44
N VAL A 146 6.28 2.65 7.56
CA VAL A 146 7.15 3.04 6.45
C VAL A 146 8.34 2.11 6.36
N ALA A 147 8.48 1.40 5.25
CA ALA A 147 9.71 0.69 4.90
C ALA A 147 10.54 1.58 3.98
N TYR A 148 11.75 1.93 4.39
CA TYR A 148 12.62 2.78 3.60
C TYR A 148 14.06 2.30 3.59
N HIS A 149 14.71 2.53 2.46
CA HIS A 149 16.12 2.31 2.24
C HIS A 149 16.66 3.42 1.34
N PHE A 150 17.77 4.01 1.71
CA PHE A 150 18.47 4.98 0.89
C PHE A 150 19.86 4.45 0.56
N ASP A 151 20.17 4.37 -0.73
CA ASP A 151 21.50 4.03 -1.21
C ASP A 151 22.45 5.18 -0.86
N SER A 152 23.47 4.88 -0.06
CA SER A 152 24.47 5.85 0.40
C SER A 152 25.60 6.11 -0.61
N ALA A 153 25.58 5.45 -1.77
CA ALA A 153 26.69 5.52 -2.75
C ALA A 153 26.75 6.83 -3.56
N ARG A 154 25.86 7.80 -3.30
CA ARG A 154 25.87 9.13 -3.92
C ARG A 154 25.87 10.23 -2.86
N ARG A 155 26.94 10.31 -2.09
CA ARG A 155 27.33 11.54 -1.40
C ARG A 155 28.54 12.14 -2.09
#